data_309d6bc22f9c6bea4b1d25429a3d1c7b
#
_entry.id   309d6bc22f9c6bea4b1d25429a3d1c7b
#
_cell.length_a   1.000
_cell.length_b   1.000
_cell.length_c   1.000
_cell.angle_alpha   90.00
_cell.angle_beta   90.00
_cell.angle_gamma   90.00
#
_symmetry.space_group_name_H-M   'P 1'
#
loop_
_entity.id
_entity.type
_entity.pdbx_description
1 polymer ?
#
loop_
_entity_poly.entity_id
_entity_poly.type
_entity_poly.pdbx_seq_one_letter_code
_entity_poly.pdbx_strand_id
1 'polypeptide(L)'
;MMSRWNRKLWALILAAGMTVSLAACGGSHQAAGGASAGTQDGTAAQQNQSTGSNTDNAGSTVTLAQDARALQIIDDNYRTYYELFVYSFYDSDGDGIGDLQGVLDKLDYLNDGDDTTDTDLGINGIWLMPVMPSTTYHKYDTTDYENIDPQYGTLDDFQKLLTACHDRGIRVILDLAMNHSSSRHPWFLQATEYLKNLPEGAEPDSSECPYIDYYHFSREAQSGYAQVNGADWYYEARFWDGMPDLDLQNEAVRREFEQVADFWLDMGVDGFRL
;
A
#
# COMPACT_ATOMS: atom_id res chain seq x y z
N MET A 1 -9.92 -12.35 -23.74
CA MET A 1 -8.55 -12.08 -23.34
C MET A 1 -8.36 -10.56 -23.36
N MET A 2 -8.66 -9.89 -22.26
CA MET A 2 -8.28 -8.49 -22.10
C MET A 2 -6.78 -8.46 -21.80
N SER A 3 -6.03 -7.60 -22.49
CA SER A 3 -4.59 -7.56 -22.37
C SER A 3 -4.19 -7.13 -20.95
N ARG A 4 -3.14 -7.73 -20.40
CA ARG A 4 -2.54 -7.42 -19.07
C ARG A 4 -2.30 -5.93 -18.81
N TRP A 5 -2.26 -5.13 -19.86
CA TRP A 5 -2.02 -3.68 -19.83
C TRP A 5 -3.14 -2.86 -19.18
N ASN A 6 -4.40 -3.30 -19.28
CA ASN A 6 -5.52 -2.52 -18.73
C ASN A 6 -5.66 -2.60 -17.20
N ARG A 7 -5.09 -3.63 -16.55
CA ARG A 7 -5.11 -3.73 -15.08
C ARG A 7 -4.07 -2.82 -14.41
N LYS A 8 -2.95 -2.55 -15.10
CA LYS A 8 -1.86 -1.71 -14.58
C LYS A 8 -2.20 -0.23 -14.49
N LEU A 9 -3.11 0.28 -15.33
CA LEU A 9 -3.47 1.70 -15.35
C LEU A 9 -4.32 2.13 -14.14
N TRP A 10 -5.07 1.22 -13.53
CA TRP A 10 -5.98 1.55 -12.43
C TRP A 10 -5.30 1.64 -11.07
N ALA A 11 -4.24 0.89 -10.85
CA ALA A 11 -3.47 0.93 -9.60
C ALA A 11 -2.71 2.26 -9.38
N LEU A 12 -2.37 2.97 -10.45
CA LEU A 12 -1.59 4.23 -10.41
C LEU A 12 -2.45 5.51 -10.26
N ILE A 13 -3.78 5.44 -10.43
CA ILE A 13 -4.66 6.62 -10.43
C ILE A 13 -5.14 7.02 -9.03
N LEU A 14 -5.07 6.14 -8.03
CA LEU A 14 -5.57 6.42 -6.66
C LEU A 14 -4.68 7.35 -5.81
N ALA A 15 -3.48 7.66 -6.24
CA ALA A 15 -2.52 8.47 -5.45
C ALA A 15 -2.68 10.00 -5.56
N ALA A 16 -3.57 10.52 -6.41
CA ALA A 16 -3.60 11.96 -6.74
C ALA A 16 -4.65 12.81 -5.99
N GLY A 17 -5.36 12.26 -5.00
CA GLY A 17 -6.59 12.87 -4.47
C GLY A 17 -6.65 13.33 -3.03
N MET A 18 -5.62 13.24 -2.18
CA MET A 18 -5.71 13.69 -0.78
C MET A 18 -4.80 14.87 -0.46
N THR A 19 -5.26 16.09 -0.79
CA THR A 19 -4.80 17.31 -0.10
C THR A 19 -5.67 17.54 1.13
N VAL A 20 -5.16 17.23 2.31
CA VAL A 20 -5.81 17.58 3.58
C VAL A 20 -5.58 19.06 3.86
N SER A 21 -6.64 19.86 3.76
CA SER A 21 -6.67 21.23 4.27
C SER A 21 -6.97 21.22 5.77
N LEU A 22 -5.98 21.49 6.60
CA LEU A 22 -6.19 21.86 8.00
C LEU A 22 -6.68 23.31 8.05
N ALA A 23 -7.96 23.49 8.36
CA ALA A 23 -8.49 24.77 8.83
C ALA A 23 -8.82 24.66 10.32
N ALA A 24 -8.04 25.34 11.13
CA ALA A 24 -8.36 25.60 12.53
C ALA A 24 -9.42 26.70 12.62
N CYS A 25 -10.51 26.46 13.36
CA CYS A 25 -11.34 27.53 13.92
C CYS A 25 -11.89 27.12 15.27
N GLY A 26 -11.52 27.89 16.28
CA GLY A 26 -12.13 27.84 17.58
C GLY A 26 -13.35 28.79 17.67
N GLY A 27 -14.22 28.56 18.65
CA GLY A 27 -15.06 29.61 19.21
C GLY A 27 -16.56 29.29 19.34
N SER A 28 -16.92 28.82 20.50
CA SER A 28 -17.99 29.29 21.45
C SER A 28 -19.46 29.41 21.04
N HIS A 29 -20.29 28.69 21.85
CA HIS A 29 -21.59 29.04 22.51
C HIS A 29 -22.79 29.58 21.69
N GLN A 30 -23.94 28.96 21.71
CA GLN A 30 -25.00 29.02 22.75
C GLN A 30 -26.28 28.29 22.29
N ALA A 31 -27.07 27.92 23.31
CA ALA A 31 -28.29 27.12 23.26
C ALA A 31 -29.57 27.92 22.89
N ALA A 32 -30.57 27.19 22.49
CA ALA A 32 -32.02 27.27 22.79
C ALA A 32 -32.81 26.77 21.57
N GLY A 33 -33.62 25.73 21.59
CA GLY A 33 -34.88 25.64 22.29
C GLY A 33 -36.00 25.71 21.25
N GLY A 34 -36.88 24.70 21.16
CA GLY A 34 -38.16 24.88 20.50
C GLY A 34 -38.70 23.62 19.77
N ALA A 35 -39.67 22.97 20.40
CA ALA A 35 -40.46 21.85 19.91
C ALA A 35 -41.52 22.27 18.88
N SER A 36 -41.99 21.31 18.07
CA SER A 36 -43.39 20.97 17.75
C SER A 36 -43.48 20.15 16.46
N ALA A 37 -43.85 18.91 16.49
CA ALA A 37 -45.14 18.24 16.30
C ALA A 37 -45.86 18.54 14.98
N GLY A 38 -46.25 17.48 14.26
CA GLY A 38 -47.28 17.49 13.21
C GLY A 38 -47.06 16.44 12.14
N THR A 39 -47.51 15.23 12.36
CA THR A 39 -48.64 14.44 11.81
C THR A 39 -48.72 14.25 10.29
N GLN A 40 -48.65 12.94 9.90
CA GLN A 40 -49.54 12.14 9.04
C GLN A 40 -49.76 12.59 7.57
N ASP A 41 -49.64 11.75 6.63
CA ASP A 41 -50.44 10.69 5.98
C ASP A 41 -49.78 10.41 4.60
N GLY A 42 -49.54 9.22 4.14
CA GLY A 42 -50.47 8.18 3.74
C GLY A 42 -50.46 7.96 2.23
N THR A 43 -50.47 6.71 1.87
CA THR A 43 -50.90 6.06 0.59
C THR A 43 -49.84 5.75 -0.48
N ALA A 44 -49.52 4.48 -0.58
CA ALA A 44 -50.01 3.41 -1.46
C ALA A 44 -49.36 3.29 -2.84
N ALA A 45 -48.65 2.20 -2.96
CA ALA A 45 -48.58 1.19 -4.04
C ALA A 45 -48.88 1.57 -5.49
N GLN A 46 -47.96 1.23 -6.37
CA GLN A 46 -48.34 0.58 -7.64
C GLN A 46 -47.20 -0.35 -8.12
N GLN A 47 -47.56 -1.64 -8.17
CA GLN A 47 -46.87 -2.70 -8.91
C GLN A 47 -46.98 -2.43 -10.41
N ASN A 48 -45.92 -2.64 -11.15
CA ASN A 48 -46.03 -2.90 -12.59
C ASN A 48 -45.21 -4.14 -12.92
N GLN A 49 -45.92 -5.24 -13.10
CA GLN A 49 -45.48 -6.44 -13.79
C GLN A 49 -45.43 -6.17 -15.30
N SER A 50 -44.29 -6.44 -15.90
CA SER A 50 -44.20 -6.62 -17.34
C SER A 50 -43.55 -7.99 -17.61
N THR A 51 -44.41 -8.92 -17.99
CA THR A 51 -44.04 -10.24 -18.54
C THR A 51 -43.60 -10.07 -19.99
N GLY A 52 -42.35 -10.46 -20.28
CA GLY A 52 -41.84 -10.65 -21.63
C GLY A 52 -41.08 -11.97 -21.70
N SER A 53 -41.76 -13.00 -22.16
CA SER A 53 -41.16 -14.28 -22.53
C SER A 53 -40.35 -14.16 -23.81
N ASN A 54 -39.07 -14.57 -23.77
CA ASN A 54 -38.37 -15.06 -24.94
C ASN A 54 -37.61 -16.33 -24.58
N THR A 55 -38.07 -17.40 -25.21
CA THR A 55 -37.51 -18.75 -25.21
C THR A 55 -36.29 -18.83 -26.11
N ASP A 56 -35.42 -19.77 -25.74
CA ASP A 56 -34.37 -20.45 -26.49
C ASP A 56 -32.97 -19.87 -26.51
N ASN A 57 -32.12 -20.32 -25.58
CA ASN A 57 -30.93 -21.07 -25.98
C ASN A 57 -30.42 -21.91 -24.79
N ALA A 58 -30.36 -23.23 -24.96
CA ALA A 58 -29.79 -24.16 -24.02
C ALA A 58 -28.25 -24.06 -24.07
N GLY A 59 -27.64 -23.67 -22.96
CA GLY A 59 -26.21 -23.69 -22.83
C GLY A 59 -25.72 -23.04 -21.52
N SER A 60 -25.40 -23.89 -20.56
CA SER A 60 -24.58 -23.57 -19.38
C SER A 60 -25.22 -22.59 -18.37
N THR A 61 -26.01 -23.14 -17.49
CA THR A 61 -26.30 -22.50 -16.20
C THR A 61 -24.99 -22.49 -15.37
N VAL A 62 -24.18 -21.48 -15.57
CA VAL A 62 -23.14 -21.12 -14.58
C VAL A 62 -23.90 -20.67 -13.35
N THR A 63 -23.71 -21.39 -12.26
CA THR A 63 -24.31 -21.08 -10.96
C THR A 63 -23.67 -19.80 -10.42
N LEU A 64 -24.23 -18.64 -10.79
CA LEU A 64 -23.81 -17.31 -10.29
C LEU A 64 -24.04 -17.11 -8.78
N ALA A 65 -24.56 -18.10 -8.08
CA ALA A 65 -24.91 -17.99 -6.66
C ALA A 65 -23.72 -18.18 -5.69
N GLN A 66 -22.60 -18.73 -6.16
CA GLN A 66 -21.38 -18.85 -5.34
C GLN A 66 -20.39 -17.71 -5.56
N ASP A 67 -20.44 -17.04 -6.72
CA ASP A 67 -19.58 -15.88 -7.00
C ASP A 67 -20.19 -14.56 -6.53
N ALA A 68 -21.43 -14.51 -6.10
CA ALA A 68 -22.07 -13.27 -5.65
C ALA A 68 -21.52 -12.74 -4.32
N ARG A 69 -20.88 -13.60 -3.49
CA ARG A 69 -20.11 -13.16 -2.31
C ARG A 69 -18.72 -12.63 -2.68
N ALA A 70 -18.15 -13.08 -3.80
CA ALA A 70 -16.82 -12.66 -4.26
C ALA A 70 -16.83 -11.32 -5.00
N LEU A 71 -17.99 -10.73 -5.24
CA LEU A 71 -18.14 -9.51 -6.04
C LEU A 71 -19.06 -8.49 -5.38
N GLN A 72 -18.87 -8.21 -4.10
CA GLN A 72 -19.24 -6.89 -3.61
C GLN A 72 -18.22 -5.89 -4.17
N ILE A 73 -18.38 -5.56 -5.45
CA ILE A 73 -17.65 -4.46 -6.08
C ILE A 73 -18.24 -3.18 -5.49
N ILE A 74 -17.69 -2.75 -4.37
CA ILE A 74 -17.90 -1.41 -3.88
C ILE A 74 -17.00 -0.51 -4.72
N ASP A 75 -17.51 0.62 -5.23
CA ASP A 75 -16.66 1.67 -5.78
C ASP A 75 -15.63 2.06 -4.71
N ASP A 76 -14.34 2.09 -5.05
CA ASP A 76 -13.26 2.35 -4.09
C ASP A 76 -13.39 3.69 -3.38
N ASN A 77 -14.13 4.65 -3.95
CA ASN A 77 -14.47 5.92 -3.28
C ASN A 77 -15.31 5.76 -2.00
N TYR A 78 -15.95 4.61 -1.82
CA TYR A 78 -16.80 4.32 -0.65
C TYR A 78 -16.16 3.32 0.31
N ARG A 79 -14.88 2.93 0.10
CA ARG A 79 -14.17 2.07 1.02
C ARG A 79 -13.74 2.82 2.26
N THR A 80 -13.91 2.15 3.40
CA THR A 80 -13.33 2.58 4.67
C THR A 80 -12.01 1.84 4.87
N TYR A 81 -10.92 2.57 4.79
CA TYR A 81 -9.59 2.02 5.02
C TYR A 81 -9.18 2.15 6.48
N TYR A 82 -8.62 1.07 7.02
CA TYR A 82 -7.90 1.07 8.29
C TYR A 82 -6.40 1.10 7.99
N GLU A 83 -5.71 2.17 8.40
CA GLU A 83 -4.25 2.23 8.38
C GLU A 83 -3.71 1.34 9.49
N LEU A 84 -2.87 0.35 9.13
CA LEU A 84 -2.41 -0.68 10.04
C LEU A 84 -0.88 -0.70 10.08
N PHE A 85 -0.33 -0.40 11.27
CA PHE A 85 1.08 -0.57 11.57
C PHE A 85 1.30 -1.93 12.21
N VAL A 86 1.77 -2.91 11.44
CA VAL A 86 1.93 -4.32 11.85
C VAL A 86 2.74 -4.41 13.14
N TYR A 87 3.86 -3.68 13.23
CA TYR A 87 4.76 -3.68 14.39
C TYR A 87 4.06 -3.52 15.75
N SER A 88 3.00 -2.72 15.82
CA SER A 88 2.30 -2.39 17.06
C SER A 88 0.87 -2.91 17.13
N PHE A 89 0.40 -3.67 16.12
CA PHE A 89 -1.00 -4.04 16.03
C PHE A 89 -1.36 -5.22 16.95
N TYR A 90 -0.76 -6.37 16.73
CA TYR A 90 -0.95 -7.55 17.57
C TYR A 90 0.24 -8.51 17.43
N ASP A 91 0.81 -8.89 18.56
CA ASP A 91 1.91 -9.83 18.71
C ASP A 91 1.34 -11.23 18.92
N SER A 92 1.52 -12.14 17.96
CA SER A 92 0.96 -13.49 18.02
C SER A 92 1.87 -14.51 18.70
N ASP A 93 3.18 -14.26 18.72
CA ASP A 93 4.19 -15.20 19.22
C ASP A 93 4.83 -14.79 20.56
N GLY A 94 4.59 -13.55 21.01
CA GLY A 94 5.00 -13.06 22.34
C GLY A 94 6.42 -12.49 22.36
N ASP A 95 6.96 -12.10 21.21
CA ASP A 95 8.30 -11.51 21.10
C ASP A 95 8.33 -9.99 21.37
N GLY A 96 7.16 -9.37 21.51
CA GLY A 96 6.98 -7.94 21.75
C GLY A 96 6.80 -7.11 20.49
N ILE A 97 6.71 -7.74 19.32
CA ILE A 97 6.53 -7.12 18.02
C ILE A 97 5.27 -7.71 17.36
N GLY A 98 4.41 -6.85 16.81
CA GLY A 98 3.26 -7.32 16.03
C GLY A 98 3.70 -7.95 14.71
N ASP A 99 2.91 -8.91 14.22
CA ASP A 99 3.22 -9.72 13.06
C ASP A 99 2.00 -9.98 12.17
N LEU A 100 2.20 -10.59 11.00
CA LEU A 100 1.13 -10.86 10.03
C LEU A 100 0.13 -11.90 10.54
N GLN A 101 0.58 -12.86 11.36
CA GLN A 101 -0.32 -13.80 12.01
C GLN A 101 -1.21 -13.08 13.02
N GLY A 102 -0.66 -12.11 13.75
CA GLY A 102 -1.42 -11.26 14.66
C GLY A 102 -2.48 -10.43 13.96
N VAL A 103 -2.18 -9.90 12.75
CA VAL A 103 -3.18 -9.24 11.93
C VAL A 103 -4.28 -10.23 11.54
N LEU A 104 -3.91 -11.43 11.11
CA LEU A 104 -4.85 -12.50 10.74
C LEU A 104 -5.75 -12.89 11.91
N ASP A 105 -5.19 -13.04 13.12
CA ASP A 105 -5.94 -13.36 14.34
C ASP A 105 -6.95 -12.27 14.76
N LYS A 106 -6.77 -11.05 14.25
CA LYS A 106 -7.63 -9.90 14.56
C LYS A 106 -8.50 -9.45 13.38
N LEU A 107 -8.57 -10.21 12.30
CA LEU A 107 -9.43 -9.86 11.17
C LEU A 107 -10.89 -9.76 11.55
N ASP A 108 -11.39 -10.62 12.44
CA ASP A 108 -12.80 -10.56 12.88
C ASP A 108 -13.12 -9.31 13.70
N TYR A 109 -12.12 -8.66 14.31
CA TYR A 109 -12.29 -7.34 14.91
C TYR A 109 -12.40 -6.24 13.84
N LEU A 110 -11.69 -6.38 12.74
CA LEU A 110 -11.69 -5.41 11.64
C LEU A 110 -12.94 -5.58 10.75
N ASN A 111 -13.23 -6.81 10.37
CA ASN A 111 -14.41 -7.23 9.61
C ASN A 111 -14.54 -8.75 9.72
N ASP A 112 -15.64 -9.24 10.27
CA ASP A 112 -15.91 -10.68 10.47
C ASP A 112 -16.50 -11.36 9.21
N GLY A 113 -16.78 -10.57 8.17
CA GLY A 113 -17.35 -11.05 6.90
C GLY A 113 -18.87 -11.29 6.95
N ASP A 114 -19.54 -10.86 8.02
CA ASP A 114 -21.00 -10.96 8.18
C ASP A 114 -21.65 -9.58 8.31
N ASP A 115 -22.17 -9.05 7.22
CA ASP A 115 -22.85 -7.75 7.15
C ASP A 115 -24.09 -7.64 8.04
N THR A 116 -24.52 -8.72 8.71
CA THR A 116 -25.68 -8.72 9.60
C THR A 116 -25.34 -8.51 11.05
N THR A 117 -24.06 -8.49 11.40
CA THR A 117 -23.54 -8.18 12.74
C THR A 117 -23.10 -6.73 12.85
N ASP A 118 -22.91 -6.24 14.07
CA ASP A 118 -22.34 -4.93 14.42
C ASP A 118 -21.22 -5.08 15.47
N THR A 119 -20.55 -6.25 15.46
CA THR A 119 -19.54 -6.63 16.46
C THR A 119 -18.10 -6.33 16.02
N ASP A 120 -17.93 -5.89 14.79
CA ASP A 120 -16.65 -5.51 14.19
C ASP A 120 -16.60 -4.02 13.80
N LEU A 121 -15.53 -3.59 13.14
CA LEU A 121 -15.40 -2.22 12.63
C LEU A 121 -16.05 -2.01 11.26
N GLY A 122 -16.45 -3.08 10.57
CA GLY A 122 -17.06 -3.03 9.24
C GLY A 122 -16.17 -2.41 8.18
N ILE A 123 -14.83 -2.46 8.33
CA ILE A 123 -13.91 -1.93 7.33
C ILE A 123 -13.89 -2.82 6.09
N ASN A 124 -13.62 -2.24 4.94
CA ASN A 124 -13.50 -2.96 3.67
C ASN A 124 -12.22 -2.65 2.89
N GLY A 125 -11.27 -2.03 3.56
CA GLY A 125 -9.91 -1.80 3.07
C GLY A 125 -8.90 -1.75 4.21
N ILE A 126 -7.70 -2.28 3.99
CA ILE A 126 -6.53 -2.14 4.87
C ILE A 126 -5.42 -1.45 4.08
N TRP A 127 -4.86 -0.41 4.65
CA TRP A 127 -3.58 0.15 4.25
C TRP A 127 -2.52 -0.36 5.22
N LEU A 128 -1.67 -1.28 4.76
CA LEU A 128 -0.51 -1.74 5.52
C LEU A 128 0.62 -0.71 5.38
N MET A 129 1.07 -0.14 6.49
CA MET A 129 2.35 0.56 6.55
C MET A 129 3.47 -0.40 6.11
N PRO A 130 4.69 0.08 5.77
CA PRO A 130 5.69 -0.77 5.14
C PRO A 130 5.91 -2.10 5.86
N VAL A 131 5.92 -3.20 5.09
CA VAL A 131 6.09 -4.57 5.58
C VAL A 131 7.37 -5.22 5.09
N MET A 132 8.11 -4.54 4.20
CA MET A 132 9.34 -5.03 3.60
C MET A 132 10.50 -5.02 4.61
N PRO A 133 11.56 -5.84 4.39
CA PRO A 133 12.77 -5.84 5.19
C PRO A 133 13.39 -4.45 5.31
N SER A 134 13.75 -4.08 6.54
CA SER A 134 14.25 -2.75 6.87
C SER A 134 15.16 -2.80 8.09
N THR A 135 15.93 -1.74 8.31
CA THR A 135 16.80 -1.62 9.51
C THR A 135 16.12 -0.89 10.66
N THR A 136 14.94 -0.30 10.44
CA THR A 136 14.20 0.46 11.45
C THR A 136 12.84 -0.15 11.75
N TYR A 137 12.28 0.22 12.91
CA TYR A 137 10.97 -0.27 13.36
C TYR A 137 9.81 0.18 12.45
N HIS A 138 9.93 1.36 11.82
CA HIS A 138 8.89 1.91 10.94
C HIS A 138 8.94 1.37 9.51
N LYS A 139 10.01 0.66 9.14
CA LYS A 139 10.19 -0.05 7.88
C LYS A 139 10.23 0.80 6.60
N TYR A 140 10.31 2.14 6.70
CA TYR A 140 10.41 3.00 5.51
C TYR A 140 11.78 2.95 4.82
N ASP A 141 12.86 2.55 5.49
CA ASP A 141 14.18 2.32 4.88
C ASP A 141 14.29 0.88 4.35
N THR A 142 13.67 0.65 3.21
CA THR A 142 13.56 -0.69 2.59
C THR A 142 14.91 -1.22 2.12
N THR A 143 15.25 -2.45 2.52
CA THR A 143 16.47 -3.17 2.10
C THR A 143 16.21 -4.22 1.03
N ASP A 144 14.95 -4.64 0.86
CA ASP A 144 14.47 -5.60 -0.14
C ASP A 144 13.00 -5.30 -0.43
N TYR A 145 12.67 -4.93 -1.66
CA TYR A 145 11.32 -4.51 -2.04
C TYR A 145 10.37 -5.67 -2.38
N GLU A 146 10.88 -6.88 -2.53
CA GLU A 146 10.10 -8.06 -2.97
C GLU A 146 10.02 -9.14 -1.88
N ASN A 147 10.12 -8.73 -0.60
CA ASN A 147 10.06 -9.67 0.52
C ASN A 147 9.29 -9.07 1.70
N ILE A 148 8.94 -9.93 2.66
CA ILE A 148 8.38 -9.56 3.96
C ILE A 148 9.50 -9.53 4.99
N ASP A 149 9.48 -8.50 5.87
CA ASP A 149 10.42 -8.44 7.00
C ASP A 149 10.29 -9.69 7.87
N PRO A 150 11.40 -10.40 8.16
CA PRO A 150 11.36 -11.60 8.98
C PRO A 150 10.73 -11.44 10.38
N GLN A 151 10.69 -10.20 10.92
CA GLN A 151 9.97 -9.90 12.16
C GLN A 151 8.44 -9.98 12.00
N TYR A 152 7.93 -9.85 10.78
CA TYR A 152 6.50 -9.85 10.49
C TYR A 152 6.02 -11.21 9.98
N GLY A 153 6.92 -12.07 9.50
CA GLY A 153 6.60 -13.38 8.95
C GLY A 153 7.23 -13.61 7.58
N THR A 154 6.53 -14.33 6.72
CA THR A 154 6.99 -14.77 5.41
C THR A 154 6.03 -14.31 4.30
N LEU A 155 6.45 -14.44 3.04
CA LEU A 155 5.57 -14.25 1.88
C LEU A 155 4.35 -15.20 1.91
N ASP A 156 4.52 -16.42 2.42
CA ASP A 156 3.40 -17.37 2.58
C ASP A 156 2.39 -16.88 3.63
N ASP A 157 2.85 -16.26 4.72
CA ASP A 157 1.96 -15.69 5.73
C ASP A 157 1.24 -14.46 5.20
N PHE A 158 1.93 -13.65 4.41
CA PHE A 158 1.31 -12.52 3.72
C PHE A 158 0.24 -12.98 2.72
N GLN A 159 0.50 -14.05 1.94
CA GLN A 159 -0.49 -14.63 1.03
C GLN A 159 -1.72 -15.17 1.77
N LYS A 160 -1.53 -15.78 2.95
CA LYS A 160 -2.67 -16.21 3.81
C LYS A 160 -3.49 -15.00 4.27
N LEU A 161 -2.84 -13.93 4.69
CA LEU A 161 -3.50 -12.68 5.09
C LEU A 161 -4.30 -12.08 3.93
N LEU A 162 -3.71 -11.96 2.73
CA LEU A 162 -4.41 -11.47 1.54
C LEU A 162 -5.65 -12.30 1.23
N THR A 163 -5.53 -13.64 1.26
CA THR A 163 -6.65 -14.56 1.01
C THR A 163 -7.76 -14.32 2.02
N ALA A 164 -7.43 -14.26 3.32
CA ALA A 164 -8.40 -14.07 4.38
C ALA A 164 -9.09 -12.68 4.33
N CYS A 165 -8.36 -11.64 3.91
CA CYS A 165 -8.90 -10.31 3.66
C CYS A 165 -9.89 -10.33 2.49
N HIS A 166 -9.49 -10.91 1.37
CA HIS A 166 -10.33 -10.99 0.17
C HIS A 166 -11.61 -11.80 0.38
N ASP A 167 -11.54 -12.89 1.16
CA ASP A 167 -12.71 -13.70 1.54
C ASP A 167 -13.75 -12.89 2.34
N ARG A 168 -13.33 -11.81 3.02
CA ARG A 168 -14.17 -10.87 3.76
C ARG A 168 -14.52 -9.60 2.98
N GLY A 169 -14.12 -9.50 1.70
CA GLY A 169 -14.31 -8.30 0.89
C GLY A 169 -13.38 -7.13 1.25
N ILE A 170 -12.36 -7.36 2.06
CA ILE A 170 -11.35 -6.37 2.43
C ILE A 170 -10.30 -6.28 1.32
N ARG A 171 -10.04 -5.07 0.82
CA ARG A 171 -8.92 -4.78 -0.08
C ARG A 171 -7.68 -4.41 0.70
N VAL A 172 -6.52 -4.84 0.19
CA VAL A 172 -5.23 -4.57 0.86
C VAL A 172 -4.35 -3.73 -0.06
N ILE A 173 -3.97 -2.53 0.42
CA ILE A 173 -2.96 -1.70 -0.23
C ILE A 173 -1.68 -1.67 0.61
N LEU A 174 -0.54 -1.64 -0.07
CA LEU A 174 0.77 -1.54 0.57
C LEU A 174 1.32 -0.12 0.51
N ASP A 175 1.96 0.31 1.58
CA ASP A 175 2.84 1.49 1.55
C ASP A 175 4.14 1.12 0.81
N LEU A 176 4.39 1.76 -0.33
CA LEU A 176 5.56 1.53 -1.16
C LEU A 176 6.41 2.79 -1.25
N ALA A 177 7.45 2.86 -0.42
CA ALA A 177 8.38 3.98 -0.40
C ALA A 177 9.30 3.95 -1.63
N MET A 178 8.92 4.68 -2.70
CA MET A 178 9.69 4.76 -3.95
C MET A 178 10.71 5.89 -3.97
N ASN A 179 10.59 6.87 -3.07
CA ASN A 179 11.45 8.06 -3.05
C ASN A 179 12.91 7.74 -2.71
N HIS A 180 13.15 6.75 -1.87
CA HIS A 180 14.45 6.39 -1.32
C HIS A 180 14.51 4.89 -1.04
N SER A 181 15.72 4.37 -0.90
CA SER A 181 15.97 3.04 -0.35
C SER A 181 16.63 3.13 1.02
N SER A 182 16.88 1.98 1.67
CA SER A 182 17.82 1.94 2.79
C SER A 182 19.25 2.16 2.32
N SER A 183 20.08 2.77 3.16
CA SER A 183 21.54 2.76 2.98
C SER A 183 22.14 1.34 3.08
N ARG A 184 21.32 0.34 3.42
CA ARG A 184 21.67 -1.09 3.42
C ARG A 184 21.12 -1.85 2.22
N HIS A 185 20.38 -1.19 1.33
CA HIS A 185 19.90 -1.78 0.11
C HIS A 185 21.07 -2.22 -0.80
N PRO A 186 21.03 -3.38 -1.45
CA PRO A 186 22.10 -3.86 -2.32
C PRO A 186 22.53 -2.85 -3.39
N TRP A 187 21.59 -2.10 -3.97
CA TRP A 187 21.91 -1.05 -4.96
C TRP A 187 22.85 0.01 -4.37
N PHE A 188 22.50 0.55 -3.20
CA PHE A 188 23.30 1.59 -2.55
C PHE A 188 24.66 1.07 -2.07
N LEU A 189 24.70 -0.15 -1.51
CA LEU A 189 25.94 -0.77 -1.08
C LEU A 189 26.92 -0.98 -2.24
N GLN A 190 26.43 -1.45 -3.39
CA GLN A 190 27.28 -1.63 -4.57
C GLN A 190 27.75 -0.30 -5.15
N ALA A 191 26.90 0.70 -5.25
CA ALA A 191 27.29 2.05 -5.69
C ALA A 191 28.36 2.66 -4.78
N THR A 192 28.17 2.61 -3.46
CA THR A 192 29.13 3.20 -2.51
C THR A 192 30.43 2.41 -2.44
N GLU A 193 30.40 1.08 -2.58
CA GLU A 193 31.62 0.27 -2.65
C GLU A 193 32.43 0.58 -3.93
N TYR A 194 31.76 0.77 -5.05
CA TYR A 194 32.40 1.20 -6.29
C TYR A 194 33.08 2.55 -6.13
N LEU A 195 32.38 3.55 -5.54
CA LEU A 195 32.94 4.89 -5.29
C LEU A 195 34.15 4.88 -4.38
N LYS A 196 34.19 4.02 -3.36
CA LYS A 196 35.34 3.88 -2.43
C LYS A 196 36.59 3.35 -3.14
N ASN A 197 36.41 2.52 -4.16
CA ASN A 197 37.50 1.91 -4.90
C ASN A 197 37.88 2.69 -6.16
N LEU A 198 37.17 3.79 -6.45
CA LEU A 198 37.43 4.61 -7.63
C LEU A 198 38.78 5.36 -7.44
N PRO A 199 39.68 5.33 -8.44
CA PRO A 199 40.94 6.08 -8.36
C PRO A 199 40.73 7.58 -8.13
N GLU A 200 41.65 8.21 -7.44
CA GLU A 200 41.61 9.66 -7.18
C GLU A 200 41.48 10.42 -8.52
N GLY A 201 40.49 11.31 -8.60
CA GLY A 201 40.19 12.11 -9.79
C GLY A 201 39.50 11.38 -10.95
N ALA A 202 39.21 10.08 -10.81
CA ALA A 202 38.42 9.38 -11.81
C ALA A 202 36.92 9.73 -11.65
N GLU A 203 36.21 9.77 -12.77
CA GLU A 203 34.74 9.90 -12.78
C GLU A 203 34.09 8.53 -12.76
N PRO A 204 32.91 8.38 -12.12
CA PRO A 204 32.17 7.12 -12.11
C PRO A 204 31.72 6.73 -13.52
N ASP A 205 31.71 5.43 -13.78
CA ASP A 205 31.24 4.83 -15.05
C ASP A 205 30.09 3.86 -14.76
N SER A 206 28.89 4.20 -15.19
CA SER A 206 27.70 3.36 -15.01
C SER A 206 27.75 2.04 -15.80
N SER A 207 28.65 1.91 -16.78
CA SER A 207 28.89 0.61 -17.43
C SER A 207 29.61 -0.39 -16.53
N GLU A 208 30.36 0.10 -15.52
CA GLU A 208 31.03 -0.72 -14.49
C GLU A 208 30.14 -0.95 -13.28
N CYS A 209 29.36 0.05 -12.89
CA CYS A 209 28.41 -0.01 -11.78
C CYS A 209 27.11 0.72 -12.12
N PRO A 210 26.09 0.03 -12.63
CA PRO A 210 24.84 0.67 -13.01
C PRO A 210 24.14 1.45 -11.89
N TYR A 211 24.33 1.02 -10.65
CA TYR A 211 23.71 1.63 -9.47
C TYR A 211 24.22 3.02 -9.12
N ILE A 212 25.31 3.49 -9.76
CA ILE A 212 25.78 4.86 -9.64
C ILE A 212 24.70 5.87 -10.09
N ASP A 213 23.97 5.53 -11.13
CA ASP A 213 22.92 6.37 -11.70
C ASP A 213 21.56 6.20 -11.00
N TYR A 214 21.48 5.32 -9.98
CA TYR A 214 20.24 5.15 -9.20
C TYR A 214 20.08 6.21 -8.11
N TYR A 215 21.20 6.91 -7.76
CA TYR A 215 21.25 7.89 -6.69
C TYR A 215 21.98 9.16 -7.16
N HIS A 216 21.72 10.28 -6.50
CA HIS A 216 22.42 11.52 -6.76
C HIS A 216 23.71 11.59 -5.93
N PHE A 217 24.85 11.28 -6.55
CA PHE A 217 26.16 11.43 -5.93
C PHE A 217 26.85 12.75 -6.31
N SER A 218 27.67 13.28 -5.41
CA SER A 218 28.42 14.52 -5.59
C SER A 218 29.76 14.44 -4.87
N ARG A 219 30.78 15.12 -5.42
CA ARG A 219 32.06 15.35 -4.70
C ARG A 219 31.98 16.54 -3.74
N GLU A 220 30.93 17.35 -3.83
CA GLU A 220 30.74 18.53 -3.00
C GLU A 220 29.64 18.27 -1.96
N ALA A 221 29.92 18.69 -0.71
CA ALA A 221 28.91 18.69 0.33
C ALA A 221 27.79 19.69 -0.01
N GLN A 222 26.54 19.23 0.05
CA GLN A 222 25.36 20.03 -0.24
C GLN A 222 24.34 19.91 0.89
N SER A 223 23.39 20.85 0.94
CA SER A 223 22.26 20.73 1.89
C SER A 223 21.39 19.52 1.52
N GLY A 224 21.08 18.66 2.49
CA GLY A 224 20.31 17.42 2.26
C GLY A 224 21.16 16.27 1.71
N TYR A 225 22.50 16.40 1.72
CA TYR A 225 23.41 15.34 1.35
C TYR A 225 24.16 14.82 2.57
N ALA A 226 24.40 13.52 2.61
CA ALA A 226 25.22 12.83 3.59
C ALA A 226 26.53 12.35 2.94
N GLN A 227 27.59 12.23 3.73
CA GLN A 227 28.87 11.73 3.22
C GLN A 227 28.87 10.20 3.12
N VAL A 228 29.38 9.67 2.02
CA VAL A 228 29.69 8.24 1.87
C VAL A 228 30.81 7.89 2.85
N ASN A 229 30.53 6.97 3.77
CA ASN A 229 31.53 6.56 4.75
C ASN A 229 32.77 5.93 4.07
N GLY A 230 33.93 6.55 4.26
CA GLY A 230 35.19 6.08 3.72
C GLY A 230 35.49 6.53 2.27
N ALA A 231 34.76 7.53 1.74
CA ALA A 231 35.05 8.14 0.45
C ALA A 231 34.78 9.66 0.47
N ASP A 232 35.41 10.39 -0.48
CA ASP A 232 35.17 11.83 -0.69
C ASP A 232 33.99 12.05 -1.64
N TRP A 233 32.88 11.39 -1.32
CA TRP A 233 31.63 11.47 -2.04
C TRP A 233 30.49 11.76 -1.08
N TYR A 234 29.45 12.41 -1.59
CA TYR A 234 28.20 12.71 -0.90
C TYR A 234 27.03 12.17 -1.73
N TYR A 235 25.92 11.82 -1.07
CA TYR A 235 24.70 11.35 -1.70
C TYR A 235 23.50 12.11 -1.13
N GLU A 236 22.47 12.30 -1.95
CA GLU A 236 21.23 12.92 -1.50
C GLU A 236 20.52 12.03 -0.50
N ALA A 237 20.11 12.61 0.65
CA ALA A 237 19.40 11.93 1.72
C ALA A 237 18.57 12.94 2.51
N ARG A 238 17.41 13.29 1.95
CA ARG A 238 16.59 14.40 2.47
C ARG A 238 15.87 14.07 3.75
N PHE A 239 15.50 12.81 3.95
CA PHE A 239 14.85 12.38 5.17
C PHE A 239 15.87 12.11 6.29
N TRP A 240 16.86 11.32 5.98
CA TRP A 240 17.88 10.87 6.91
C TRP A 240 19.01 10.17 6.13
N ASP A 241 20.25 10.21 6.65
CA ASP A 241 21.42 9.59 6.02
C ASP A 241 21.31 8.06 5.83
N GLY A 242 20.42 7.40 6.57
CA GLY A 242 20.04 6.01 6.35
C GLY A 242 19.07 5.77 5.18
N MET A 243 18.55 6.84 4.55
CA MET A 243 17.57 6.80 3.46
C MET A 243 18.07 7.58 2.24
N PRO A 244 19.01 7.04 1.44
CA PRO A 244 19.46 7.68 0.21
C PRO A 244 18.31 7.82 -0.79
N ASP A 245 18.11 9.05 -1.29
CA ASP A 245 17.10 9.36 -2.28
C ASP A 245 17.43 8.74 -3.64
N LEU A 246 16.43 8.16 -4.29
CA LEU A 246 16.54 7.52 -5.60
C LEU A 246 16.28 8.53 -6.73
N ASP A 247 17.02 8.42 -7.82
CA ASP A 247 16.75 9.19 -9.03
C ASP A 247 15.59 8.61 -9.84
N LEU A 248 14.38 9.06 -9.54
CA LEU A 248 13.17 8.66 -10.27
C LEU A 248 13.12 9.21 -11.71
N GLN A 249 14.05 10.08 -12.14
CA GLN A 249 14.19 10.45 -13.54
C GLN A 249 14.93 9.38 -14.33
N ASN A 250 15.73 8.54 -13.65
CA ASN A 250 16.39 7.40 -14.26
C ASN A 250 15.38 6.32 -14.65
N GLU A 251 15.38 5.95 -15.94
CA GLU A 251 14.46 4.93 -16.47
C GLU A 251 14.70 3.55 -15.86
N ALA A 252 15.95 3.21 -15.50
CA ALA A 252 16.27 1.93 -14.90
C ALA A 252 15.64 1.83 -13.49
N VAL A 253 15.69 2.88 -12.68
CA VAL A 253 15.03 2.94 -11.36
C VAL A 253 13.52 2.77 -11.52
N ARG A 254 12.88 3.45 -12.49
CA ARG A 254 11.45 3.28 -12.73
C ARG A 254 11.09 1.85 -13.13
N ARG A 255 11.93 1.19 -13.93
CA ARG A 255 11.71 -0.22 -14.31
C ARG A 255 11.83 -1.18 -13.14
N GLU A 256 12.74 -0.93 -12.20
CA GLU A 256 12.80 -1.71 -10.95
C GLU A 256 11.46 -1.61 -10.19
N PHE A 257 10.92 -0.40 -10.02
CA PHE A 257 9.64 -0.23 -9.34
C PHE A 257 8.44 -0.74 -10.14
N GLU A 258 8.50 -0.77 -11.46
CA GLU A 258 7.50 -1.49 -12.27
C GLU A 258 7.52 -2.99 -11.97
N GLN A 259 8.70 -3.61 -11.81
CA GLN A 259 8.85 -5.02 -11.46
C GLN A 259 8.38 -5.29 -10.03
N VAL A 260 8.77 -4.45 -9.08
CA VAL A 260 8.31 -4.51 -7.68
C VAL A 260 6.78 -4.42 -7.62
N ALA A 261 6.18 -3.48 -8.35
CA ALA A 261 4.72 -3.35 -8.39
C ALA A 261 4.05 -4.58 -9.02
N ASP A 262 4.62 -5.10 -10.11
CA ASP A 262 4.14 -6.33 -10.76
C ASP A 262 4.20 -7.53 -9.79
N PHE A 263 5.31 -7.67 -9.04
CA PHE A 263 5.49 -8.73 -8.03
C PHE A 263 4.35 -8.72 -6.99
N TRP A 264 4.05 -7.58 -6.38
CA TRP A 264 3.01 -7.47 -5.36
C TRP A 264 1.60 -7.59 -5.93
N LEU A 265 1.35 -7.05 -7.14
CA LEU A 265 0.06 -7.20 -7.81
C LEU A 265 -0.20 -8.64 -8.26
N ASP A 266 0.83 -9.36 -8.73
CA ASP A 266 0.74 -10.79 -9.07
C ASP A 266 0.50 -11.65 -7.82
N MET A 267 0.98 -11.22 -6.65
CA MET A 267 0.68 -11.85 -5.36
C MET A 267 -0.76 -11.60 -4.89
N GLY A 268 -1.42 -10.56 -5.38
CA GLY A 268 -2.82 -10.25 -5.08
C GLY A 268 -3.06 -8.97 -4.28
N VAL A 269 -2.03 -8.13 -4.08
CA VAL A 269 -2.19 -6.80 -3.51
C VAL A 269 -3.09 -5.96 -4.40
N ASP A 270 -4.01 -5.19 -3.83
CA ASP A 270 -5.02 -4.43 -4.56
C ASP A 270 -4.54 -3.05 -5.01
N GLY A 271 -3.45 -2.55 -4.44
CA GLY A 271 -2.88 -1.25 -4.81
C GLY A 271 -1.77 -0.80 -3.87
N PHE A 272 -1.35 0.44 -4.06
CA PHE A 272 -0.24 1.03 -3.30
C PHE A 272 -0.59 2.42 -2.79
N ARG A 273 -0.03 2.75 -1.65
CA ARG A 273 0.17 4.12 -1.19
C ARG A 273 1.62 4.52 -1.49
N LEU A 274 1.82 5.64 -2.18
CA LEU A 274 3.12 6.14 -2.62
C LEU A 274 3.48 7.44 -1.87
#